data_89ebd6c190eb35d31b4cee73dea62b62
#
_entry.id   89ebd6c190eb35d31b4cee73dea62b62
#
_cell.length_a   1.000
_cell.length_b   1.000
_cell.length_c   1.000
_cell.angle_alpha   90.00
_cell.angle_beta   90.00
_cell.angle_gamma   90.00
#
_symmetry.space_group_name_H-M   'P 1'
#
loop_
_entity.id
_entity.type
_entity.pdbx_description
1 polymer ?
#
loop_
_entity_poly.entity_id
_entity_poly.type
_entity_poly.pdbx_seq_one_letter_code
_entity_poly.pdbx_strand_id
1 'polypeptide(L)' 'SALLNLGFRKRDVDQVIAKLISEKGNIGFEDLIKESLKRLNNVSEVN' A
#
# COMPACT_ATOMS: atom_id res chain seq x y z
N SER A 1 9.70 1.08 -6.80
CA SER A 1 8.27 1.03 -6.93
C SER A 1 7.66 2.42 -6.89
N ALA A 2 6.44 2.53 -7.41
CA ALA A 2 5.76 3.82 -7.43
C ALA A 2 5.53 4.38 -6.04
N LEU A 3 5.22 3.51 -5.09
CA LEU A 3 4.96 3.94 -3.73
C LEU A 3 6.22 4.47 -3.04
N LEU A 4 7.35 3.84 -3.31
CA LEU A 4 8.61 4.31 -2.75
C LEU A 4 9.00 5.66 -3.34
N ASN A 5 8.69 5.89 -4.61
CA ASN A 5 8.95 7.18 -5.24
C ASN A 5 8.13 8.30 -4.63
N LEU A 6 7.00 7.97 -4.01
CA LEU A 6 6.17 8.96 -3.32
C LEU A 6 6.64 9.25 -1.90
N GLY A 7 7.69 8.58 -1.45
CA GLY A 7 8.27 8.86 -0.14
C GLY A 7 7.82 7.94 0.99
N PHE A 8 7.05 6.92 0.69
CA PHE A 8 6.66 5.96 1.71
C PHE A 8 7.83 5.03 2.03
N ARG A 9 7.87 4.56 3.27
CA ARG A 9 8.92 3.65 3.70
C ARG A 9 8.69 2.27 3.10
N LYS A 10 9.79 1.63 2.69
CA LYS A 10 9.71 0.30 2.10
C LYS A 10 9.00 -0.68 3.04
N ARG A 11 9.30 -0.59 4.33
CA ARG A 11 8.69 -1.48 5.32
C ARG A 11 7.17 -1.33 5.34
N ASP A 12 6.69 -0.09 5.34
CA ASP A 12 5.25 0.17 5.36
C ASP A 12 4.60 -0.30 4.07
N VAL A 13 5.26 -0.06 2.95
CA VAL A 13 4.76 -0.50 1.65
C VAL A 13 4.66 -2.02 1.60
N ASP A 14 5.70 -2.70 2.04
CA ASP A 14 5.71 -4.16 2.04
C ASP A 14 4.58 -4.73 2.89
N GLN A 15 4.35 -4.14 4.07
CA GLN A 15 3.30 -4.62 4.96
C GLN A 15 1.91 -4.42 4.35
N VAL A 16 1.69 -3.26 3.76
CA VAL A 16 0.39 -2.96 3.15
C VAL A 16 0.13 -3.90 1.98
N ILE A 17 1.12 -4.09 1.13
CA ILE A 17 0.98 -4.96 -0.03
C ILE A 17 0.73 -6.40 0.38
N ALA A 18 1.49 -6.90 1.35
CA ALA A 18 1.32 -8.25 1.84
C ALA A 18 -0.09 -8.46 2.41
N LYS A 19 -0.57 -7.47 3.13
CA LYS A 19 -1.90 -7.55 3.73
C LYS A 19 -2.98 -7.55 2.66
N LEU A 20 -2.83 -6.70 1.64
CA LEU A 20 -3.80 -6.67 0.55
C LEU A 20 -3.86 -7.97 -0.21
N ILE A 21 -2.72 -8.57 -0.49
CA ILE A 21 -2.67 -9.83 -1.18
C ILE A 21 -3.33 -10.92 -0.34
N SER A 22 -3.09 -10.90 0.96
CA SER A 22 -3.68 -11.86 1.87
C SER A 22 -5.20 -11.73 1.93
N GLU A 23 -5.71 -10.51 1.90
CA GLU A 23 -7.14 -10.25 2.01
C GLU A 23 -7.88 -10.48 0.70
N LYS A 24 -7.31 -10.00 -0.39
CA LYS A 24 -8.00 -9.98 -1.68
C LYS A 24 -7.55 -11.08 -2.63
N GLY A 25 -6.37 -11.61 -2.37
CA GLY A 25 -5.83 -12.67 -3.18
C GLY A 25 -5.37 -12.16 -4.54
N ASN A 26 -6.25 -12.25 -5.51
CA ASN A 26 -5.92 -11.89 -6.89
C ASN A 26 -6.35 -10.46 -7.19
N ILE A 27 -5.48 -9.51 -6.92
CA ILE A 27 -5.78 -8.09 -7.13
C ILE A 27 -4.93 -7.56 -8.29
N GLY A 28 -5.54 -6.74 -9.13
CA GLY A 28 -4.83 -6.12 -10.25
C GLY A 28 -3.85 -5.06 -9.79
N PHE A 29 -2.85 -4.79 -10.65
CA PHE A 29 -1.79 -3.86 -10.28
C PHE A 29 -2.34 -2.47 -9.95
N GLU A 30 -3.24 -1.95 -10.77
CA GLU A 30 -3.80 -0.62 -10.54
C GLU A 30 -4.59 -0.57 -9.22
N ASP A 31 -5.38 -1.61 -8.99
CA ASP A 31 -6.14 -1.66 -7.74
C ASP A 31 -5.22 -1.80 -6.54
N LEU A 32 -4.16 -2.57 -6.70
CA LEU A 32 -3.18 -2.73 -5.65
C LEU A 32 -2.56 -1.38 -5.26
N ILE A 33 -2.18 -0.59 -6.25
CA ILE A 33 -1.60 0.72 -5.99
C ILE A 33 -2.60 1.65 -5.32
N LYS A 34 -3.83 1.67 -5.81
CA LYS A 34 -4.87 2.54 -5.24
C LYS A 34 -5.15 2.20 -3.79
N GLU A 35 -5.32 0.92 -3.49
CA GLU A 35 -5.61 0.49 -2.13
C GLU A 35 -4.42 0.72 -1.21
N SER A 36 -3.23 0.51 -1.71
CA SER A 36 -2.02 0.74 -0.92
C SER A 36 -1.88 2.20 -0.54
N LEU A 37 -2.11 3.10 -1.50
CA LEU A 37 -2.04 4.54 -1.23
C LEU A 37 -3.09 4.96 -0.21
N LYS A 38 -4.27 4.39 -0.33
CA LYS A 38 -5.36 4.72 0.59
C LYS A 38 -4.99 4.34 2.02
N ARG A 39 -4.45 3.15 2.21
CA ARG A 39 -4.06 2.69 3.54
C ARG A 39 -2.89 3.46 4.10
N LEU A 40 -1.90 3.76 3.25
CA LEU A 40 -0.73 4.51 3.68
C LEU A 40 -1.10 5.94 4.07
N ASN A 41 -2.03 6.54 3.33
CA ASN A 41 -2.52 7.87 3.69
C ASN A 41 -3.22 7.87 5.04
N ASN A 42 -4.01 6.85 5.32
CA ASN A 42 -4.69 6.76 6.61
C ASN A 42 -3.69 6.63 7.75
N VAL A 43 -2.63 5.86 7.53
CA VAL A 43 -1.59 5.73 8.54
C VAL A 43 -0.91 7.08 8.78
N SER A 44 -0.68 7.83 7.71
CA SER A 44 -0.03 9.14 7.82
C SER A 44 -0.90 10.15 8.54
N GLU A 45 -2.23 10.03 8.41
CA GLU A 45 -3.15 10.98 9.00
C GLU A 45 -3.38 10.76 10.50
N VAL A 46 -2.95 9.65 11.01
CA VAL A 46 -3.20 9.29 12.41
C VAL A 46 -2.46 10.21 13.36
N ASN A 47 -1.48 10.88 12.90
CA ASN A 47 -0.77 11.83 13.77
C ASN A 47 -1.64 13.01 14.17
#